data_770479104aa5f2d09973b87a44541c70
#
_entry.id   770479104aa5f2d09973b87a44541c70
#
_cell.length_a   1.000
_cell.length_b   1.000
_cell.length_c   1.000
_cell.angle_alpha   90.00
_cell.angle_beta   90.00
_cell.angle_gamma   90.00
#
_symmetry.space_group_name_H-M   'P 1'
#
loop_
_entity.id
_entity.type
_entity.pdbx_description
1 polymer ?
#
loop_
_entity_poly.entity_id
_entity_poly.type
_entity_poly.pdbx_seq_one_letter_code
_entity_poly.pdbx_strand_id
1 'polypeptide(L)'
;MAPIFLLHAPDGFFSTPVAGVFWILTVAALGISLRKAGEQLDERAVPLMGVMAAFIFAAQMFNFPVASGTTGHLLGGALAAILLGPWVGCLIVAVVVVVQALLFADGGITALGYNVLNMAIVPAFAGWALYLL
;
A
#
# COMPACT_ATOMS: atom_id res chain seq x y z
N MET A 1 -4.25 -28.31 -8.86
CA MET A 1 -4.24 -27.15 -7.97
C MET A 1 -4.56 -25.94 -8.81
N ALA A 2 -5.63 -25.21 -8.49
CA ALA A 2 -5.87 -23.94 -9.15
C ALA A 2 -4.72 -22.99 -8.77
N PRO A 3 -4.17 -22.20 -9.71
CA PRO A 3 -3.16 -21.22 -9.38
C PRO A 3 -3.76 -20.23 -8.36
N ILE A 4 -3.16 -20.15 -7.19
CA ILE A 4 -3.49 -19.11 -6.21
C ILE A 4 -2.93 -17.82 -6.81
N PHE A 5 -3.80 -17.01 -7.40
CA PHE A 5 -3.42 -15.68 -7.86
C PHE A 5 -3.22 -14.78 -6.63
N LEU A 6 -1.99 -14.66 -6.19
CA LEU A 6 -1.63 -13.72 -5.16
C LEU A 6 -1.61 -12.31 -5.77
N LEU A 7 -2.27 -11.37 -5.11
CA LEU A 7 -2.30 -9.96 -5.49
C LEU A 7 -0.96 -9.29 -5.24
N HIS A 8 -0.25 -9.76 -4.23
CA HIS A 8 0.99 -9.18 -3.73
C HIS A 8 2.14 -10.18 -3.80
N ALA A 9 3.38 -9.68 -3.73
CA ALA A 9 4.55 -10.55 -3.70
C ALA A 9 4.48 -11.50 -2.49
N PRO A 10 4.61 -12.83 -2.71
CA PRO A 10 4.52 -13.83 -1.64
C PRO A 10 5.83 -13.94 -0.86
N ASP A 11 5.79 -14.69 0.24
CA ASP A 11 6.98 -15.06 0.99
C ASP A 11 7.97 -15.85 0.09
N GLY A 12 9.26 -15.56 0.26
CA GLY A 12 10.31 -16.19 -0.54
C GLY A 12 10.48 -15.62 -1.95
N PHE A 13 9.72 -14.58 -2.33
CA PHE A 13 9.89 -13.90 -3.62
C PHE A 13 11.25 -13.20 -3.73
N PHE A 14 11.71 -12.63 -2.63
CA PHE A 14 13.02 -11.99 -2.53
C PHE A 14 13.98 -12.79 -1.65
N SER A 15 15.28 -12.71 -1.93
CA SER A 15 16.30 -13.17 -0.99
C SER A 15 16.25 -12.36 0.31
N THR A 16 16.65 -12.96 1.42
CA THR A 16 16.60 -12.34 2.75
C THR A 16 17.27 -10.96 2.82
N PRO A 17 18.47 -10.75 2.23
CA PRO A 17 19.09 -9.41 2.24
C PRO A 17 18.27 -8.37 1.48
N VAL A 18 17.69 -8.73 0.33
CA VAL A 18 16.87 -7.83 -0.48
C VAL A 18 15.56 -7.48 0.25
N ALA A 19 14.89 -8.47 0.83
CA ALA A 19 13.72 -8.26 1.67
C ALA A 19 14.03 -7.33 2.85
N GLY A 20 15.19 -7.50 3.50
CA GLY A 20 15.66 -6.65 4.59
C GLY A 20 15.83 -5.19 4.16
N VAL A 21 16.39 -4.94 2.97
CA VAL A 21 16.52 -3.57 2.44
C VAL A 21 15.15 -2.94 2.23
N PHE A 22 14.18 -3.65 1.63
CA PHE A 22 12.82 -3.14 1.46
C PHE A 22 12.14 -2.83 2.79
N TRP A 23 12.34 -3.67 3.80
CA TRP A 23 11.81 -3.43 5.14
C TRP A 23 12.38 -2.16 5.76
N ILE A 24 13.70 -1.95 5.68
CA ILE A 24 14.36 -0.76 6.21
C ILE A 24 13.83 0.51 5.51
N LEU A 25 13.76 0.51 4.18
CA LEU A 25 13.26 1.64 3.40
C LEU A 25 11.80 1.95 3.75
N THR A 26 10.96 0.93 3.84
CA THR A 26 9.55 1.08 4.16
C THR A 26 9.32 1.62 5.57
N VAL A 27 10.00 1.06 6.56
CA VAL A 27 9.88 1.52 7.96
C VAL A 27 10.35 2.96 8.09
N ALA A 28 11.46 3.33 7.44
CA ALA A 28 11.95 4.71 7.44
C ALA A 28 10.94 5.67 6.78
N ALA A 29 10.41 5.32 5.60
CA ALA A 29 9.43 6.13 4.88
C ALA A 29 8.11 6.28 5.66
N LEU A 30 7.59 5.19 6.24
CA LEU A 30 6.38 5.24 7.07
C LEU A 30 6.60 6.04 8.36
N GLY A 31 7.78 5.95 8.98
CA GLY A 31 8.12 6.75 10.15
C GLY A 31 8.12 8.26 9.86
N ILE A 32 8.68 8.65 8.71
CA ILE A 32 8.63 10.04 8.22
C ILE A 32 7.18 10.44 7.94
N SER A 33 6.42 9.58 7.28
CA SER A 33 5.02 9.84 6.92
C SER A 33 4.13 10.01 8.15
N LEU A 34 4.31 9.18 9.19
CA LEU A 34 3.60 9.32 10.45
C LEU A 34 3.86 10.66 11.12
N ARG A 35 5.12 11.08 11.17
CA ARG A 35 5.49 12.39 11.73
C ARG A 35 4.85 13.53 10.95
N LYS A 36 4.97 13.50 9.62
CA LYS A 36 4.43 14.54 8.74
C LYS A 36 2.90 14.57 8.72
N ALA A 37 2.26 13.42 8.71
CA ALA A 37 0.82 13.31 8.81
C ALA A 37 0.32 13.87 10.16
N GLY A 38 0.99 13.57 11.28
CA GLY A 38 0.63 14.08 12.59
C GLY A 38 0.70 15.62 12.70
N GLU A 39 1.57 16.27 11.91
CA GLU A 39 1.65 17.73 11.83
C GLU A 39 0.48 18.36 11.03
N GLN A 40 -0.21 17.58 10.20
CA GLN A 40 -1.23 18.05 9.24
C GLN A 40 -2.66 17.61 9.57
N LEU A 41 -2.80 16.53 10.35
CA LEU A 41 -4.11 15.94 10.64
C LEU A 41 -4.84 16.73 11.72
N ASP A 42 -6.11 17.02 11.46
CA ASP A 42 -7.09 17.39 12.46
C ASP A 42 -7.97 16.19 12.85
N GLU A 43 -8.76 16.33 13.92
CA GLU A 43 -9.63 15.25 14.41
C GLU A 43 -10.69 14.81 13.37
N ARG A 44 -11.04 15.66 12.42
CA ARG A 44 -12.03 15.37 11.38
C ARG A 44 -11.48 14.49 10.26
N ALA A 45 -10.16 14.51 10.07
CA ALA A 45 -9.51 13.72 9.03
C ALA A 45 -9.48 12.20 9.38
N VAL A 46 -9.47 11.85 10.66
CA VAL A 46 -9.35 10.45 11.11
C VAL A 46 -10.52 9.57 10.61
N PRO A 47 -11.79 9.95 10.76
CA PRO A 47 -12.91 9.17 10.19
C PRO A 47 -12.81 9.04 8.66
N LEU A 48 -12.38 10.10 7.97
CA LEU A 48 -12.22 10.09 6.52
C LEU A 48 -11.10 9.13 6.07
N MET A 49 -10.02 9.05 6.83
CA MET A 49 -8.96 8.04 6.60
C MET A 49 -9.50 6.62 6.71
N GLY A 50 -10.34 6.35 7.71
CA GLY A 50 -10.99 5.04 7.89
C GLY A 50 -11.91 4.67 6.73
N VAL A 51 -12.74 5.61 6.26
CA VAL A 51 -13.62 5.41 5.10
C VAL A 51 -12.80 5.19 3.83
N MET A 52 -11.72 5.95 3.63
CA MET A 52 -10.83 5.79 2.48
C MET A 52 -10.12 4.43 2.52
N ALA A 53 -9.62 4.00 3.68
CA ALA A 53 -9.00 2.69 3.84
C ALA A 53 -9.98 1.56 3.51
N ALA A 54 -11.22 1.62 4.02
CA ALA A 54 -12.26 0.64 3.73
C ALA A 54 -12.62 0.60 2.24
N PHE A 55 -12.75 1.77 1.60
CA PHE A 55 -13.01 1.86 0.16
C PHE A 55 -11.87 1.24 -0.66
N ILE A 56 -10.63 1.61 -0.37
CA ILE A 56 -9.46 1.09 -1.09
C ILE A 56 -9.34 -0.42 -0.88
N PHE A 57 -9.52 -0.90 0.36
CA PHE A 57 -9.53 -2.32 0.65
C PHE A 57 -10.56 -3.07 -0.20
N ALA A 58 -11.80 -2.62 -0.23
CA ALA A 58 -12.86 -3.23 -1.03
C ALA A 58 -12.54 -3.18 -2.54
N ALA A 59 -12.05 -2.04 -3.03
CA ALA A 59 -11.73 -1.86 -4.44
C ALA A 59 -10.52 -2.73 -4.88
N GLN A 60 -9.55 -2.96 -4.02
CA GLN A 60 -8.41 -3.85 -4.29
C GLN A 60 -8.82 -5.33 -4.36
N MET A 61 -9.92 -5.73 -3.73
CA MET A 61 -10.45 -7.09 -3.84
C MET A 61 -11.00 -7.41 -5.24
N PHE A 62 -11.31 -6.40 -6.06
CA PHE A 62 -11.69 -6.60 -7.46
C PHE A 62 -10.46 -6.80 -8.32
N ASN A 63 -10.24 -8.05 -8.66
CA ASN A 63 -9.11 -8.53 -9.44
C ASN A 63 -9.53 -8.88 -10.85
N PHE A 64 -8.75 -8.46 -11.82
CA PHE A 64 -8.95 -8.78 -13.22
C PHE A 64 -7.76 -9.59 -13.74
N PRO A 65 -7.97 -10.77 -14.32
CA PRO A 65 -6.91 -11.49 -15.02
C PRO A 65 -6.48 -10.67 -16.24
N VAL A 66 -5.17 -10.40 -16.33
CA VAL A 66 -4.62 -9.60 -17.44
C VAL A 66 -4.01 -10.51 -18.49
N ALA A 67 -2.97 -11.24 -18.18
CA ALA A 67 -2.33 -12.20 -19.08
C ALA A 67 -1.36 -13.11 -18.31
N SER A 68 -1.15 -14.32 -18.80
CA SER A 68 -0.09 -15.24 -18.34
C SER A 68 0.02 -15.41 -16.82
N GLY A 69 -1.13 -15.43 -16.12
CA GLY A 69 -1.15 -15.63 -14.66
C GLY A 69 -0.93 -14.35 -13.84
N THR A 70 -0.93 -13.17 -14.46
CA THR A 70 -0.93 -11.90 -13.76
C THR A 70 -2.33 -11.33 -13.61
N THR A 71 -2.55 -10.59 -12.54
CA THR A 71 -3.80 -9.89 -12.24
C THR A 71 -3.54 -8.40 -12.09
N GLY A 72 -4.57 -7.60 -12.43
CA GLY A 72 -4.57 -6.16 -12.21
C GLY A 72 -5.63 -5.77 -11.19
N HIS A 73 -5.31 -4.84 -10.32
CA HIS A 73 -6.22 -4.26 -9.34
C HIS A 73 -5.89 -2.78 -9.08
N LEU A 74 -6.81 -2.08 -8.41
CA LEU A 74 -6.56 -0.71 -7.98
C LEU A 74 -5.43 -0.67 -6.94
N LEU A 75 -4.46 0.25 -7.07
CA LEU A 75 -3.46 0.48 -6.03
C LEU A 75 -3.99 1.40 -4.92
N GLY A 76 -4.70 2.44 -5.27
CA GLY A 76 -5.33 3.38 -4.35
C GLY A 76 -4.41 4.46 -3.78
N GLY A 77 -3.09 4.30 -3.85
CA GLY A 77 -2.14 5.24 -3.26
C GLY A 77 -2.25 6.66 -3.83
N ALA A 78 -2.32 6.80 -5.16
CA ALA A 78 -2.50 8.09 -5.82
C ALA A 78 -3.84 8.74 -5.45
N LEU A 79 -4.92 7.96 -5.44
CA LEU A 79 -6.25 8.47 -5.07
C LEU A 79 -6.26 9.02 -3.64
N ALA A 80 -5.75 8.25 -2.68
CA ALA A 80 -5.68 8.66 -1.28
C ALA A 80 -4.79 9.90 -1.10
N ALA A 81 -3.67 9.97 -1.82
CA ALA A 81 -2.76 11.11 -1.79
C ALA A 81 -3.37 12.39 -2.35
N ILE A 82 -4.11 12.31 -3.46
CA ILE A 82 -4.79 13.47 -4.07
C ILE A 82 -5.86 14.03 -3.13
N LEU A 83 -6.58 13.17 -2.42
CA LEU A 83 -7.68 13.59 -1.55
C LEU A 83 -7.21 14.05 -0.16
N LEU A 84 -6.18 13.43 0.41
CA LEU A 84 -5.78 13.63 1.81
C LEU A 84 -4.30 14.03 1.99
N GLY A 85 -3.60 14.22 0.89
CA GLY A 85 -2.16 14.49 0.89
C GLY A 85 -1.30 13.21 0.87
N PRO A 86 -0.05 13.30 0.40
CA PRO A 86 0.78 12.13 0.13
C PRO A 86 1.21 11.39 1.40
N TRP A 87 1.44 12.11 2.50
CA TRP A 87 1.83 11.52 3.78
C TRP A 87 0.71 10.67 4.39
N VAL A 88 -0.51 11.19 4.38
CA VAL A 88 -1.70 10.49 4.87
C VAL A 88 -2.10 9.37 3.89
N GLY A 89 -2.05 9.64 2.59
CA GLY A 89 -2.41 8.67 1.56
C GLY A 89 -1.55 7.40 1.60
N CYS A 90 -0.23 7.53 1.78
CA CYS A 90 0.62 6.37 1.89
C CYS A 90 0.36 5.56 3.18
N LEU A 91 0.03 6.21 4.30
CA LEU A 91 -0.33 5.52 5.55
C LEU A 91 -1.62 4.72 5.42
N ILE A 92 -2.64 5.29 4.77
CA ILE A 92 -3.91 4.60 4.52
C ILE A 92 -3.68 3.29 3.76
N VAL A 93 -2.96 3.36 2.63
CA VAL A 93 -2.72 2.17 1.82
C VAL A 93 -1.75 1.20 2.50
N ALA A 94 -0.77 1.69 3.26
CA ALA A 94 0.09 0.83 4.07
C ALA A 94 -0.71 -0.02 5.07
N VAL A 95 -1.68 0.58 5.77
CA VAL A 95 -2.58 -0.15 6.68
C VAL A 95 -3.40 -1.19 5.91
N VAL A 96 -3.94 -0.84 4.75
CA VAL A 96 -4.71 -1.78 3.91
C VAL A 96 -3.84 -2.99 3.53
N VAL A 97 -2.63 -2.77 3.02
CA VAL A 97 -1.71 -3.85 2.61
C VAL A 97 -1.29 -4.73 3.80
N VAL A 98 -1.05 -4.13 4.96
CA VAL A 98 -0.73 -4.89 6.20
C VAL A 98 -1.92 -5.76 6.61
N VAL A 99 -3.15 -5.23 6.61
CA VAL A 99 -4.36 -5.99 6.93
C VAL A 99 -4.56 -7.14 5.95
N GLN A 100 -4.36 -6.92 4.65
CA GLN A 100 -4.45 -7.96 3.62
C GLN A 100 -3.42 -9.07 3.86
N ALA A 101 -2.18 -8.73 4.16
CA ALA A 101 -1.15 -9.73 4.43
C ALA A 101 -1.43 -10.55 5.70
N LEU A 102 -1.86 -9.89 6.80
CA LEU A 102 -2.01 -10.55 8.10
C LEU A 102 -3.34 -11.31 8.25
N LEU A 103 -4.45 -10.77 7.73
CA LEU A 103 -5.78 -11.33 7.95
C LEU A 103 -6.29 -12.13 6.76
N PHE A 104 -5.80 -11.86 5.55
CA PHE A 104 -6.28 -12.50 4.32
C PHE A 104 -5.22 -13.36 3.64
N ALA A 105 -4.00 -13.43 4.21
CA ALA A 105 -2.85 -14.12 3.63
C ALA A 105 -2.55 -13.69 2.18
N ASP A 106 -2.87 -12.43 1.85
CA ASP A 106 -2.63 -11.85 0.55
C ASP A 106 -1.32 -11.04 0.57
N GLY A 107 -0.26 -11.68 0.13
CA GLY A 107 1.12 -11.19 0.23
C GLY A 107 1.90 -11.79 1.39
N GLY A 108 3.21 -11.94 1.19
CA GLY A 108 4.11 -12.52 2.19
C GLY A 108 4.58 -11.50 3.23
N ILE A 109 4.80 -11.96 4.45
CA ILE A 109 5.34 -11.12 5.53
C ILE A 109 6.78 -10.71 5.21
N THR A 110 7.59 -11.61 4.66
CA THR A 110 8.96 -11.29 4.24
C THR A 110 8.99 -10.27 3.09
N ALA A 111 8.00 -10.29 2.22
CA ALA A 111 7.85 -9.35 1.10
C ALA A 111 7.04 -8.10 1.46
N LEU A 112 6.52 -7.99 2.69
CA LEU A 112 5.61 -6.91 3.08
C LEU A 112 6.25 -5.52 2.95
N GLY A 113 7.54 -5.39 3.25
CA GLY A 113 8.27 -4.14 3.03
C GLY A 113 8.22 -3.69 1.57
N TYR A 114 8.46 -4.59 0.62
CA TYR A 114 8.31 -4.32 -0.81
C TYR A 114 6.87 -3.99 -1.20
N ASN A 115 5.91 -4.78 -0.74
CA ASN A 115 4.50 -4.59 -1.06
C ASN A 115 4.01 -3.20 -0.62
N VAL A 116 4.33 -2.80 0.60
CA VAL A 116 4.00 -1.46 1.12
C VAL A 116 4.74 -0.35 0.35
N LEU A 117 6.03 -0.52 0.07
CA LEU A 117 6.79 0.46 -0.69
C LEU A 117 6.16 0.68 -2.08
N ASN A 118 5.88 -0.42 -2.79
CA ASN A 118 5.42 -0.40 -4.17
C ASN A 118 3.94 0.01 -4.31
N MET A 119 3.10 -0.31 -3.35
CA MET A 119 1.65 -0.08 -3.44
C MET A 119 1.18 1.15 -2.68
N ALA A 120 1.84 1.50 -1.60
CA ALA A 120 1.46 2.64 -0.76
C ALA A 120 2.37 3.85 -1.01
N ILE A 121 3.67 3.70 -0.80
CA ILE A 121 4.59 4.86 -0.78
C ILE A 121 4.80 5.41 -2.19
N VAL A 122 5.28 4.59 -3.11
CA VAL A 122 5.59 5.04 -4.49
C VAL A 122 4.36 5.63 -5.18
N PRO A 123 3.18 4.97 -5.22
CA PRO A 123 2.01 5.53 -5.89
C PRO A 123 1.46 6.78 -5.22
N ALA A 124 1.54 6.91 -3.89
CA ALA A 124 1.09 8.09 -3.19
C ALA A 124 1.93 9.33 -3.58
N PHE A 125 3.24 9.21 -3.53
CA PHE A 125 4.13 10.35 -3.84
C PHE A 125 4.21 10.64 -5.33
N ALA A 126 4.29 9.61 -6.18
CA ALA A 126 4.28 9.79 -7.64
C ALA A 126 2.96 10.36 -8.13
N GLY A 127 1.82 9.84 -7.66
CA GLY A 127 0.49 10.35 -8.01
C GLY A 127 0.29 11.78 -7.54
N TRP A 128 0.73 12.13 -6.34
CA TRP A 128 0.70 13.50 -5.84
C TRP A 128 1.56 14.44 -6.68
N ALA A 129 2.79 14.03 -7.00
CA ALA A 129 3.68 14.86 -7.84
C ALA A 129 3.09 15.12 -9.23
N LEU A 130 2.49 14.10 -9.86
CA LEU A 130 1.81 14.26 -11.15
C LEU A 130 0.56 15.13 -11.07
N TYR A 131 -0.17 15.09 -9.95
CA TYR A 131 -1.35 15.93 -9.73
C TYR A 131 -1.02 17.41 -9.60
N LEU A 132 0.19 17.75 -9.15
CA LEU A 132 0.66 19.13 -8.99
C LEU A 132 1.21 19.74 -10.29
N LEU A 133 1.40 18.96 -11.37
CA LEU A 133 1.84 19.43 -12.69
C LEU A 133 0.69 20.00 -13.51
#